data_a1315ab6b279da417962094b6d2ac745
#
_entry.id   a1315ab6b279da417962094b6d2ac745
#
_cell.length_a   1.000
_cell.length_b   1.000
_cell.length_c   1.000
_cell.angle_alpha   90.00
_cell.angle_beta   90.00
_cell.angle_gamma   90.00
#
_symmetry.space_group_name_H-M   'P 1'
#
loop_
_entity.id
_entity.type
_entity.pdbx_description
1 polymer ?
#
loop_
_entity_poly.entity_id
_entity_poly.type
_entity_poly.pdbx_seq_one_letter_code
_entity_poly.pdbx_strand_id
1 'polypeptide(L)'
;YIVTNSKFISDFKKWAKTAKSSKKITLVNDLTKNNQDRLGAIGDIKFVIKKKKLQDDLLVVGGDNLFSGSLRGFLDKAKQNVAPTSMGLYRLKRKIDARRYGVVKLDKLNRIVSFQEKPKLPNSNLVAMCLYYISKNYLNLINVYMQNKKNKADATGSYIAWLKDEVEVYGYVFSGTWFDIGDYKYLNTAKETFV
;
A
#
# COMPACT_ATOMS: atom_id res chain seq x y z
N TYR A 1 10.74 -8.00 2.86
CA TYR A 1 10.82 -7.30 4.16
C TYR A 1 9.44 -7.19 4.77
N ILE A 2 9.30 -7.58 6.05
CA ILE A 2 8.08 -7.38 6.83
C ILE A 2 8.42 -6.40 7.95
N VAL A 3 7.75 -5.24 7.97
CA VAL A 3 7.93 -4.21 8.97
C VAL A 3 6.91 -4.39 10.07
N THR A 4 7.35 -4.33 11.31
CA THR A 4 6.48 -4.39 12.49
C THR A 4 7.14 -3.66 13.66
N ASN A 5 6.37 -3.38 14.69
CA ASN A 5 6.85 -2.65 15.86
C ASN A 5 7.45 -3.57 16.94
N SER A 6 8.01 -2.96 17.98
CA SER A 6 8.66 -3.69 19.09
C SER A 6 7.69 -4.60 19.86
N LYS A 7 6.40 -4.28 19.87
CA LYS A 7 5.37 -5.09 20.55
C LYS A 7 5.19 -6.45 19.90
N PHE A 8 5.18 -6.51 18.55
CA PHE A 8 4.83 -7.69 17.79
C PHE A 8 6.01 -8.42 17.16
N ILE A 9 7.22 -7.86 17.21
CA ILE A 9 8.40 -8.47 16.53
C ILE A 9 8.69 -9.90 16.99
N SER A 10 8.43 -10.24 18.26
CA SER A 10 8.63 -11.59 18.80
C SER A 10 7.68 -12.61 18.16
N ASP A 11 6.42 -12.22 17.95
CA ASP A 11 5.41 -13.10 17.35
C ASP A 11 5.67 -13.29 15.86
N PHE A 12 6.06 -12.23 15.14
CA PHE A 12 6.52 -12.35 13.76
C PHE A 12 7.77 -13.23 13.63
N LYS A 13 8.71 -13.20 14.58
CA LYS A 13 9.87 -14.12 14.61
C LYS A 13 9.47 -15.58 14.77
N LYS A 14 8.47 -15.86 15.64
CA LYS A 14 7.93 -17.23 15.79
C LYS A 14 7.27 -17.69 14.50
N TRP A 15 6.40 -16.88 13.95
CA TRP A 15 5.70 -17.17 12.69
C TRP A 15 6.69 -17.38 11.52
N ALA A 16 7.71 -16.54 11.37
CA ALA A 16 8.65 -16.64 10.26
C ALA A 16 9.46 -17.95 10.26
N LYS A 17 9.63 -18.62 11.43
CA LYS A 17 10.27 -19.94 11.52
C LYS A 17 9.43 -21.06 10.91
N THR A 18 8.10 -20.90 10.91
CA THR A 18 7.15 -21.91 10.42
C THR A 18 6.55 -21.54 9.06
N ALA A 19 6.74 -20.30 8.61
CA ALA A 19 6.21 -19.83 7.35
C ALA A 19 6.84 -20.56 6.17
N LYS A 20 6.00 -21.23 5.37
CA LYS A 20 6.43 -21.86 4.11
C LYS A 20 6.57 -20.77 3.04
N SER A 21 7.79 -20.34 2.77
CA SER A 21 8.09 -19.35 1.74
C SER A 21 9.32 -19.76 0.92
N SER A 22 9.21 -19.67 -0.39
CA SER A 22 10.35 -19.84 -1.32
C SER A 22 11.28 -18.62 -1.32
N LYS A 23 10.85 -17.51 -0.72
CA LYS A 23 11.59 -16.26 -0.64
C LYS A 23 12.09 -16.02 0.77
N LYS A 24 13.27 -15.41 0.89
CA LYS A 24 13.82 -15.00 2.18
C LYS A 24 12.93 -13.95 2.83
N ILE A 25 12.42 -14.25 4.03
CA ILE A 25 11.69 -13.30 4.86
C ILE A 25 12.70 -12.58 5.76
N THR A 26 12.70 -11.25 5.71
CA THR A 26 13.51 -10.40 6.58
C THR A 26 12.60 -9.52 7.43
N LEU A 27 12.58 -9.76 8.73
CA LEU A 27 11.80 -8.95 9.68
C LEU A 27 12.54 -7.66 10.01
N VAL A 28 11.82 -6.55 10.02
CA VAL A 28 12.34 -5.23 10.38
C VAL A 28 11.51 -4.68 11.51
N ASN A 29 12.14 -4.48 12.68
CA ASN A 29 11.54 -3.75 13.78
C ASN A 29 11.75 -2.25 13.53
N ASP A 30 10.65 -1.49 13.46
CA ASP A 30 10.65 -0.02 13.33
C ASP A 30 11.01 0.70 14.62
N LEU A 31 11.14 -0.06 15.73
CA LEU A 31 11.50 0.36 17.09
C LEU A 31 10.38 1.08 17.84
N THR A 32 9.22 1.29 17.24
CA THR A 32 8.07 1.92 17.90
C THR A 32 7.41 0.94 18.87
N LYS A 33 6.73 1.46 19.89
CA LYS A 33 6.14 0.66 20.98
C LYS A 33 4.62 0.78 21.07
N ASN A 34 4.08 1.88 20.59
CA ASN A 34 2.66 2.21 20.73
C ASN A 34 2.20 3.14 19.58
N ASN A 35 0.93 3.56 19.61
CA ASN A 35 0.35 4.40 18.56
C ASN A 35 0.88 5.85 18.56
N GLN A 36 1.42 6.35 19.68
CA GLN A 36 1.91 7.72 19.78
C GLN A 36 3.27 7.89 19.10
N ASP A 37 4.13 6.87 19.15
CA ASP A 37 5.47 6.91 18.57
C ASP A 37 5.60 6.29 17.18
N ARG A 38 4.47 5.80 16.60
CA ARG A 38 4.46 5.14 15.29
C ARG A 38 5.01 6.03 14.18
N LEU A 39 5.80 5.45 13.29
CA LEU A 39 6.36 6.14 12.12
C LEU A 39 5.29 6.44 11.06
N GLY A 40 4.22 5.64 11.03
CA GLY A 40 3.22 5.62 9.97
C GLY A 40 3.71 4.90 8.71
N ALA A 41 2.77 4.55 7.83
CA ALA A 41 3.08 3.68 6.69
C ALA A 41 4.18 4.22 5.77
N ILE A 42 4.19 5.53 5.48
CA ILE A 42 5.25 6.16 4.67
C ILE A 42 6.57 6.26 5.46
N GLY A 43 6.47 6.50 6.77
CA GLY A 43 7.62 6.48 7.67
C GLY A 43 8.30 5.11 7.73
N ASP A 44 7.51 4.03 7.77
CA ASP A 44 8.00 2.65 7.74
C ASP A 44 8.72 2.31 6.44
N ILE A 45 8.15 2.71 5.30
CA ILE A 45 8.80 2.54 3.99
C ILE A 45 10.14 3.28 3.97
N LYS A 46 10.18 4.55 4.38
CA LYS A 46 11.40 5.36 4.49
C LYS A 46 12.43 4.71 5.40
N PHE A 47 11.98 4.21 6.56
CA PHE A 47 12.83 3.54 7.54
C PHE A 47 13.52 2.30 6.94
N VAL A 48 12.75 1.45 6.25
CA VAL A 48 13.31 0.24 5.60
C VAL A 48 14.29 0.61 4.49
N ILE A 49 13.92 1.54 3.61
CA ILE A 49 14.81 2.00 2.53
C ILE A 49 16.16 2.42 3.12
N LYS A 50 16.15 3.27 4.16
CA LYS A 50 17.37 3.77 4.82
C LYS A 50 18.13 2.65 5.52
N LYS A 51 17.44 1.84 6.35
CA LYS A 51 18.05 0.79 7.17
C LYS A 51 18.66 -0.32 6.35
N LYS A 52 18.07 -0.65 5.20
CA LYS A 52 18.49 -1.73 4.30
C LYS A 52 19.27 -1.22 3.08
N LYS A 53 19.47 0.09 2.96
CA LYS A 53 20.14 0.74 1.83
C LYS A 53 19.56 0.28 0.50
N LEU A 54 18.22 0.24 0.40
CA LEU A 54 17.52 -0.27 -0.77
C LEU A 54 17.71 0.69 -1.96
N GLN A 55 18.07 0.11 -3.11
CA GLN A 55 18.29 0.81 -4.38
C GLN A 55 17.55 0.14 -5.55
N ASP A 56 16.60 -0.73 -5.23
CA ASP A 56 15.78 -1.47 -6.18
C ASP A 56 14.35 -0.93 -6.23
N ASP A 57 13.61 -1.33 -7.26
CA ASP A 57 12.18 -1.12 -7.33
C ASP A 57 11.49 -1.79 -6.13
N LEU A 58 10.48 -1.14 -5.59
CA LEU A 58 9.74 -1.64 -4.44
C LEU A 58 8.32 -2.05 -4.83
N LEU A 59 7.93 -3.24 -4.38
CA LEU A 59 6.52 -3.62 -4.24
C LEU A 59 6.13 -3.49 -2.77
N VAL A 60 5.25 -2.56 -2.46
CA VAL A 60 4.72 -2.31 -1.12
C VAL A 60 3.32 -2.88 -1.02
N VAL A 61 3.07 -3.69 0.00
CA VAL A 61 1.78 -4.33 0.26
C VAL A 61 1.36 -4.06 1.69
N GLY A 62 0.16 -3.53 1.90
CA GLY A 62 -0.45 -3.44 3.22
C GLY A 62 -0.69 -4.84 3.80
N GLY A 63 -0.24 -5.10 5.03
CA GLY A 63 -0.32 -6.41 5.67
C GLY A 63 -1.74 -6.89 5.99
N ASP A 64 -2.71 -6.02 5.88
CA ASP A 64 -4.14 -6.24 6.08
C ASP A 64 -4.92 -6.45 4.76
N ASN A 65 -4.23 -6.65 3.65
CA ASN A 65 -4.85 -6.83 2.33
C ASN A 65 -4.77 -8.29 1.88
N LEU A 66 -5.93 -8.89 1.58
CA LEU A 66 -6.07 -10.19 0.94
C LEU A 66 -6.71 -10.03 -0.43
N PHE A 67 -6.14 -10.64 -1.46
CA PHE A 67 -6.69 -10.59 -2.82
C PHE A 67 -6.36 -11.87 -3.60
N SER A 68 -7.27 -12.26 -4.50
CA SER A 68 -7.12 -13.45 -5.34
C SER A 68 -6.45 -13.17 -6.70
N GLY A 69 -6.29 -11.90 -7.06
CA GLY A 69 -5.70 -11.49 -8.34
C GLY A 69 -4.19 -11.75 -8.42
N SER A 70 -3.69 -12.00 -9.62
CA SER A 70 -2.26 -12.19 -9.86
C SER A 70 -1.50 -10.86 -9.79
N LEU A 71 -0.42 -10.82 -9.02
CA LEU A 71 0.52 -9.69 -9.00
C LEU A 71 1.32 -9.55 -10.31
N ARG A 72 1.43 -10.61 -11.10
CA ARG A 72 2.23 -10.60 -12.34
C ARG A 72 1.73 -9.52 -13.31
N GLY A 73 0.42 -9.50 -13.63
CA GLY A 73 -0.13 -8.50 -14.53
C GLY A 73 0.04 -7.06 -14.04
N PHE A 74 -0.06 -6.85 -12.72
CA PHE A 74 0.23 -5.55 -12.10
C PHE A 74 1.69 -5.13 -12.30
N LEU A 75 2.63 -6.02 -11.99
CA LEU A 75 4.07 -5.75 -12.09
C LEU A 75 4.52 -5.54 -13.54
N ASP A 76 4.03 -6.38 -14.48
CA ASP A 76 4.35 -6.25 -15.89
C ASP A 76 3.88 -4.89 -16.43
N LYS A 77 2.63 -4.48 -16.07
CA LYS A 77 2.10 -3.19 -16.48
C LYS A 77 2.86 -2.02 -15.85
N ALA A 78 3.20 -2.11 -14.57
CA ALA A 78 3.96 -1.08 -13.87
C ALA A 78 5.35 -0.86 -14.48
N LYS A 79 6.02 -1.94 -14.86
CA LYS A 79 7.35 -1.88 -15.54
C LYS A 79 7.25 -1.34 -16.96
N GLN A 80 6.21 -1.72 -17.72
CA GLN A 80 5.99 -1.24 -19.09
C GLN A 80 5.73 0.26 -19.16
N ASN A 81 5.02 0.81 -18.18
CA ASN A 81 4.64 2.23 -18.18
C ASN A 81 5.83 3.18 -17.93
N VAL A 82 7.03 2.66 -17.59
CA VAL A 82 8.17 3.49 -17.14
C VAL A 82 7.76 4.51 -16.06
N ALA A 83 6.69 4.16 -15.35
CA ALA A 83 6.02 5.07 -14.43
C ALA A 83 6.79 5.18 -13.10
N PRO A 84 6.81 6.37 -12.49
CA PRO A 84 7.36 6.56 -11.15
C PRO A 84 6.73 5.65 -10.13
N THR A 85 5.40 5.51 -10.20
CA THR A 85 4.60 4.72 -9.25
C THR A 85 3.36 4.19 -9.93
N SER A 86 3.02 2.95 -9.63
CA SER A 86 1.74 2.34 -9.98
C SER A 86 1.02 1.87 -8.72
N MET A 87 -0.31 1.97 -8.72
CA MET A 87 -1.15 1.61 -7.58
C MET A 87 -2.18 0.56 -7.97
N GLY A 88 -2.33 -0.47 -7.12
CA GLY A 88 -3.41 -1.44 -7.20
C GLY A 88 -4.74 -0.81 -6.77
N LEU A 89 -5.76 -1.02 -7.59
CA LEU A 89 -7.10 -0.50 -7.41
C LEU A 89 -8.13 -1.62 -7.46
N TYR A 90 -9.20 -1.47 -6.70
CA TYR A 90 -10.35 -2.36 -6.72
C TYR A 90 -11.64 -1.61 -7.01
N ARG A 91 -12.55 -2.23 -7.79
CA ARG A 91 -13.85 -1.65 -8.11
C ARG A 91 -14.92 -2.22 -7.19
N LEU A 92 -15.44 -1.39 -6.30
CA LEU A 92 -16.54 -1.77 -5.42
C LEU A 92 -17.87 -1.84 -6.19
N LYS A 93 -18.77 -2.72 -5.75
CA LYS A 93 -20.12 -2.84 -6.33
C LYS A 93 -20.93 -1.55 -6.12
N ARG A 94 -20.92 -1.00 -4.90
CA ARG A 94 -21.67 0.22 -4.56
C ARG A 94 -20.70 1.37 -4.30
N LYS A 95 -20.95 2.50 -4.93
CA LYS A 95 -20.13 3.71 -4.79
C LYS A 95 -20.07 4.22 -3.34
N ILE A 96 -21.16 4.10 -2.59
CA ILE A 96 -21.22 4.60 -1.22
C ILE A 96 -20.26 3.85 -0.27
N ASP A 97 -19.94 2.60 -0.55
CA ASP A 97 -19.01 1.80 0.26
C ASP A 97 -17.56 2.32 0.14
N ALA A 98 -17.27 3.08 -0.92
CA ALA A 98 -15.95 3.66 -1.15
C ALA A 98 -15.54 4.73 -0.12
N ARG A 99 -16.47 5.27 0.67
CA ARG A 99 -16.17 6.29 1.71
C ARG A 99 -15.20 5.82 2.80
N ARG A 100 -14.92 4.52 2.88
CA ARG A 100 -13.98 3.94 3.84
C ARG A 100 -12.53 3.91 3.35
N TYR A 101 -12.31 4.21 2.07
CA TYR A 101 -11.05 4.01 1.36
C TYR A 101 -10.56 5.28 0.67
N GLY A 102 -9.34 5.25 0.19
CA GLY A 102 -8.87 6.21 -0.80
C GLY A 102 -9.61 6.01 -2.12
N VAL A 103 -10.36 7.01 -2.56
CA VAL A 103 -11.19 6.97 -3.78
C VAL A 103 -10.44 7.59 -4.95
N VAL A 104 -10.42 6.90 -6.08
CA VAL A 104 -9.61 7.25 -7.24
C VAL A 104 -10.46 7.49 -8.48
N LYS A 105 -10.03 8.45 -9.32
CA LYS A 105 -10.44 8.54 -10.72
C LYS A 105 -9.23 8.38 -11.63
N LEU A 106 -9.43 7.67 -12.73
CA LEU A 106 -8.44 7.47 -13.79
C LEU A 106 -8.86 8.23 -15.05
N ASP A 107 -7.88 8.64 -15.83
CA ASP A 107 -8.08 9.05 -17.22
C ASP A 107 -8.08 7.82 -18.18
N LYS A 108 -8.18 8.10 -19.48
CA LYS A 108 -8.18 7.07 -20.55
C LYS A 108 -6.86 6.28 -20.65
N LEU A 109 -5.77 6.83 -20.11
CA LEU A 109 -4.44 6.19 -20.07
C LEU A 109 -4.17 5.48 -18.75
N ASN A 110 -5.18 5.35 -17.87
CA ASN A 110 -5.10 4.83 -16.51
C ASN A 110 -4.20 5.67 -15.57
N ARG A 111 -3.97 6.95 -15.84
CA ARG A 111 -3.31 7.84 -14.90
C ARG A 111 -4.30 8.30 -13.83
N ILE A 112 -3.83 8.43 -12.59
CA ILE A 112 -4.63 8.92 -11.47
C ILE A 112 -4.78 10.43 -11.60
N VAL A 113 -5.99 10.88 -11.92
CA VAL A 113 -6.32 12.31 -12.04
C VAL A 113 -7.02 12.87 -10.80
N SER A 114 -7.52 12.02 -9.92
CA SER A 114 -8.12 12.42 -8.65
C SER A 114 -7.89 11.35 -7.59
N PHE A 115 -7.54 11.81 -6.39
CA PHE A 115 -7.46 10.99 -5.18
C PHE A 115 -8.15 11.70 -4.03
N GLN A 116 -9.06 11.01 -3.34
CA GLN A 116 -9.78 11.53 -2.18
C GLN A 116 -9.67 10.52 -1.02
N GLU A 117 -9.04 10.90 0.08
CA GLU A 117 -8.93 10.03 1.25
C GLU A 117 -10.24 10.03 2.04
N LYS A 118 -10.88 8.87 2.12
CA LYS A 118 -12.11 8.60 2.90
C LYS A 118 -13.18 9.70 2.79
N PRO A 119 -13.62 10.04 1.55
CA PRO A 119 -14.56 11.14 1.35
C PRO A 119 -15.96 10.79 1.87
N LYS A 120 -16.68 11.76 2.45
CA LYS A 120 -18.08 11.58 2.86
C LYS A 120 -18.99 11.23 1.68
N LEU A 121 -18.74 11.86 0.52
CA LEU A 121 -19.44 11.62 -0.74
C LEU A 121 -18.43 11.18 -1.80
N PRO A 122 -18.22 9.87 -1.99
CA PRO A 122 -17.28 9.37 -2.99
C PRO A 122 -17.69 9.79 -4.40
N ASN A 123 -16.73 10.21 -5.20
CA ASN A 123 -16.96 10.58 -6.60
C ASN A 123 -16.72 9.42 -7.58
N SER A 124 -16.26 8.26 -7.08
CA SER A 124 -15.99 7.03 -7.82
C SER A 124 -16.24 5.81 -6.92
N ASN A 125 -16.38 4.62 -7.51
CA ASN A 125 -16.37 3.34 -6.80
C ASN A 125 -15.03 2.61 -6.94
N LEU A 126 -14.01 3.27 -7.50
CA LEU A 126 -12.66 2.75 -7.64
C LEU A 126 -11.84 3.16 -6.42
N VAL A 127 -11.26 2.19 -5.72
CA VAL A 127 -10.59 2.40 -4.44
C VAL A 127 -9.17 1.85 -4.42
N ALA A 128 -8.30 2.47 -3.62
CA ALA A 128 -6.94 2.04 -3.40
C ALA A 128 -6.87 0.78 -2.54
N MET A 129 -6.04 -0.20 -2.94
CA MET A 129 -5.85 -1.48 -2.26
C MET A 129 -4.65 -1.49 -1.29
N CYS A 130 -4.00 -0.37 -1.01
CA CYS A 130 -2.72 -0.34 -0.29
C CYS A 130 -1.65 -1.26 -0.92
N LEU A 131 -1.59 -1.26 -2.24
CA LEU A 131 -0.64 -2.01 -3.08
C LEU A 131 0.04 -1.03 -4.02
N TYR A 132 1.37 -0.88 -3.92
CA TYR A 132 2.12 0.11 -4.68
C TYR A 132 3.38 -0.51 -5.30
N TYR A 133 3.64 -0.19 -6.57
CA TYR A 133 4.94 -0.34 -7.19
C TYR A 133 5.61 1.03 -7.25
N ILE A 134 6.83 1.14 -6.69
CA ILE A 134 7.61 2.38 -6.68
C ILE A 134 8.93 2.08 -7.37
N SER A 135 9.18 2.74 -8.50
CA SER A 135 10.45 2.61 -9.22
C SER A 135 11.60 3.19 -8.38
N LYS A 136 12.74 2.53 -8.42
CA LYS A 136 13.96 2.93 -7.70
C LYS A 136 14.37 4.38 -7.95
N ASN A 137 14.14 4.88 -9.16
CA ASN A 137 14.50 6.25 -9.54
C ASN A 137 13.68 7.31 -8.79
N TYR A 138 12.57 6.91 -8.16
CA TYR A 138 11.63 7.81 -7.48
C TYR A 138 11.53 7.56 -5.96
N LEU A 139 12.36 6.68 -5.40
CA LEU A 139 12.39 6.42 -3.96
C LEU A 139 12.69 7.68 -3.15
N ASN A 140 13.46 8.62 -3.71
CA ASN A 140 13.77 9.88 -3.05
C ASN A 140 12.52 10.77 -2.83
N LEU A 141 11.46 10.61 -3.63
CA LEU A 141 10.21 11.38 -3.44
C LEU A 141 9.57 11.10 -2.06
N ILE A 142 9.82 9.93 -1.47
CA ILE A 142 9.40 9.64 -0.09
C ILE A 142 10.12 10.58 0.90
N ASN A 143 11.40 10.85 0.69
CA ASN A 143 12.14 11.81 1.53
C ASN A 143 11.62 13.22 1.34
N VAL A 144 11.39 13.65 0.11
CA VAL A 144 10.84 14.98 -0.23
C VAL A 144 9.48 15.17 0.46
N TYR A 145 8.57 14.20 0.33
CA TYR A 145 7.27 14.22 1.01
C TYR A 145 7.41 14.36 2.52
N MET A 146 8.31 13.59 3.13
CA MET A 146 8.51 13.56 4.60
C MET A 146 9.24 14.76 5.16
N GLN A 147 9.87 15.61 4.34
CA GLN A 147 10.49 16.86 4.78
C GLN A 147 9.45 17.92 5.15
N ASN A 148 8.30 17.89 4.52
CA ASN A 148 7.22 18.81 4.86
C ASN A 148 6.44 18.29 6.08
N LYS A 149 6.59 18.97 7.22
CA LYS A 149 5.96 18.60 8.51
C LYS A 149 4.42 18.61 8.47
N LYS A 150 3.81 19.25 7.47
CA LYS A 150 2.35 19.24 7.27
C LYS A 150 1.86 17.93 6.62
N ASN A 151 2.75 17.17 6.00
CA ASN A 151 2.41 15.92 5.35
C ASN A 151 2.20 14.79 6.37
N LYS A 152 1.19 13.97 6.13
CA LYS A 152 0.82 12.88 7.05
C LYS A 152 1.60 11.61 6.70
N ALA A 153 2.53 11.22 7.56
CA ALA A 153 3.31 9.98 7.41
C ALA A 153 2.45 8.70 7.51
N ASP A 154 1.33 8.77 8.20
CA ASP A 154 0.48 7.63 8.56
C ASP A 154 -0.40 7.13 7.41
N ALA A 155 -0.82 8.01 6.51
CA ALA A 155 -1.75 7.67 5.45
C ALA A 155 -1.03 7.58 4.09
N THR A 156 -0.92 6.36 3.54
CA THR A 156 -0.42 6.14 2.18
C THR A 156 -1.22 6.93 1.15
N GLY A 157 -2.52 7.08 1.36
CA GLY A 157 -3.38 7.89 0.52
C GLY A 157 -2.98 9.37 0.44
N SER A 158 -2.54 9.97 1.55
CA SER A 158 -2.06 11.35 1.54
C SER A 158 -0.77 11.50 0.72
N TYR A 159 0.11 10.49 0.76
CA TYR A 159 1.30 10.45 -0.09
C TYR A 159 0.93 10.37 -1.58
N ILE A 160 -0.01 9.51 -1.95
CA ILE A 160 -0.46 9.37 -3.34
C ILE A 160 -1.19 10.66 -3.83
N ALA A 161 -1.99 11.29 -2.95
CA ALA A 161 -2.64 12.56 -3.27
C ALA A 161 -1.64 13.66 -3.60
N TRP A 162 -0.51 13.71 -2.88
CA TRP A 162 0.61 14.61 -3.18
C TRP A 162 1.38 14.16 -4.42
N LEU A 163 1.73 12.86 -4.49
CA LEU A 163 2.61 12.31 -5.53
C LEU A 163 2.04 12.49 -6.95
N LYS A 164 0.72 12.37 -7.13
CA LYS A 164 0.05 12.56 -8.42
C LYS A 164 0.19 13.98 -8.99
N ASP A 165 0.49 14.97 -8.13
CA ASP A 165 0.71 16.36 -8.53
C ASP A 165 2.19 16.63 -8.86
N GLU A 166 3.11 15.75 -8.40
CA GLU A 166 4.54 15.84 -8.68
C GLU A 166 4.95 15.01 -9.90
N VAL A 167 4.34 13.83 -10.07
CA VAL A 167 4.68 12.88 -11.14
C VAL A 167 3.45 12.08 -11.58
N GLU A 168 3.53 11.46 -12.76
CA GLU A 168 2.47 10.56 -13.21
C GLU A 168 2.39 9.31 -12.32
N VAL A 169 1.20 9.04 -11.80
CA VAL A 169 0.87 7.83 -11.04
C VAL A 169 -0.18 7.04 -11.80
N TYR A 170 0.08 5.75 -12.01
CA TYR A 170 -0.82 4.88 -12.78
C TYR A 170 -1.62 3.95 -11.87
N GLY A 171 -2.89 3.72 -12.25
CA GLY A 171 -3.77 2.76 -11.59
C GLY A 171 -3.85 1.45 -12.36
N TYR A 172 -3.83 0.34 -11.62
CA TYR A 172 -4.12 -0.99 -12.15
C TYR A 172 -5.34 -1.56 -11.44
N VAL A 173 -6.41 -1.83 -12.17
CA VAL A 173 -7.66 -2.35 -11.60
C VAL A 173 -7.59 -3.86 -11.52
N PHE A 174 -7.56 -4.39 -10.30
CA PHE A 174 -7.60 -5.82 -10.05
C PHE A 174 -9.00 -6.38 -10.28
N SER A 175 -9.03 -7.59 -10.84
CA SER A 175 -10.21 -8.47 -10.89
C SER A 175 -10.17 -9.48 -9.74
N GLY A 176 -11.28 -10.19 -9.53
CA GLY A 176 -11.40 -11.20 -8.48
C GLY A 176 -11.88 -10.63 -7.14
N THR A 177 -11.40 -11.21 -6.05
CA THR A 177 -11.82 -10.86 -4.68
C THR A 177 -10.74 -10.06 -3.99
N TRP A 178 -11.15 -9.06 -3.22
CA TRP A 178 -10.28 -8.28 -2.34
C TRP A 178 -10.96 -8.01 -1.01
N PHE A 179 -10.19 -8.15 0.07
CA PHE A 179 -10.57 -7.81 1.44
C PHE A 179 -9.50 -6.95 2.09
N ASP A 180 -9.94 -5.86 2.71
CA ASP A 180 -9.22 -5.12 3.74
C ASP A 180 -9.63 -5.73 5.09
N ILE A 181 -8.72 -6.51 5.70
CA ILE A 181 -8.98 -7.27 6.93
C ILE A 181 -8.59 -6.50 8.20
N GLY A 182 -8.61 -5.19 8.15
CA GLY A 182 -8.27 -4.32 9.27
C GLY A 182 -9.18 -4.44 10.51
N ASP A 183 -10.28 -5.22 10.42
CA ASP A 183 -11.14 -5.58 11.56
C ASP A 183 -11.55 -7.06 11.55
N TYR A 184 -12.00 -7.58 12.72
CA TYR A 184 -12.39 -8.98 12.90
C TYR A 184 -13.55 -9.42 12.00
N LYS A 185 -14.47 -8.52 11.67
CA LYS A 185 -15.61 -8.83 10.81
C LYS A 185 -15.14 -9.20 9.41
N TYR A 186 -14.29 -8.35 8.83
CA TYR A 186 -13.74 -8.59 7.48
C TYR A 186 -12.76 -9.77 7.48
N LEU A 187 -11.98 -9.97 8.55
CA LEU A 187 -11.14 -11.16 8.70
C LEU A 187 -11.96 -12.46 8.67
N ASN A 188 -13.09 -12.52 9.39
CA ASN A 188 -13.94 -13.71 9.40
C ASN A 188 -14.58 -13.96 8.03
N THR A 189 -15.12 -12.93 7.37
CA THR A 189 -15.65 -13.06 6.00
C THR A 189 -14.56 -13.52 5.01
N ALA A 190 -13.34 -13.01 5.14
CA ALA A 190 -12.22 -13.44 4.31
C ALA A 190 -11.87 -14.92 4.53
N LYS A 191 -11.86 -15.41 5.76
CA LYS A 191 -11.65 -16.83 6.08
C LYS A 191 -12.65 -17.75 5.39
N GLU A 192 -13.91 -17.36 5.32
CA GLU A 192 -14.97 -18.13 4.63
C GLU A 192 -14.78 -18.16 3.11
N THR A 193 -14.14 -17.15 2.56
CA THR A 193 -13.98 -16.98 1.10
C THR A 193 -12.68 -17.59 0.55
N PHE A 194 -11.61 -17.61 1.36
CA PHE A 194 -10.27 -18.08 0.97
C PHE A 194 -9.91 -19.48 1.51
N VAL A 195 -10.90 -20.27 1.89
CA VAL A 195 -10.74 -21.70 2.26
C VAL A 195 -10.70 -22.58 1.02
#